data_acef7d44d311c09daefd752eda5f53e7
#
_entry.id   acef7d44d311c09daefd752eda5f53e7
#
_cell.length_a   1.000
_cell.length_b   1.000
_cell.length_c   1.000
_cell.angle_alpha   90.00
_cell.angle_beta   90.00
_cell.angle_gamma   90.00
#
_symmetry.space_group_name_H-M   'P 1'
#
loop_
_entity.id
_entity.type
_entity.pdbx_description
1 polymer ?
#
loop_
_entity_poly.entity_id
_entity_poly.type
_entity_poly.pdbx_seq_one_letter_code
_entity_poly.pdbx_strand_id
1 'polypeptide(L)'
;MILRFFELLAVISFSILGGALWGIAAFPSIFLVNTFWPLIMAQSNLLMILYLSVILGVALMIWIISFVLLVAIIGFVFPLKLSKARVPYRSIPTTKWVIISFLHVLGMKFVEWFQPTVVMNIYFKALGANIEKGVRINTARIWDMSLITIGKGTVIGGRAVILGHLAEKGEMVFAPVKIGKKCLIGASAQINPGCTIGDGAVIASRAVLKKYTHVPVSY
;
A
#
# COMPACT_ATOMS: atom_id res chain seq x y z
N MET A 1 -7.89 30.36 12.23
CA MET A 1 -7.54 29.75 13.53
C MET A 1 -8.25 28.41 13.74
N ILE A 2 -9.55 28.34 13.69
CA ILE A 2 -10.35 27.09 13.89
C ILE A 2 -9.96 25.95 12.92
N LEU A 3 -9.74 26.24 11.64
CA LEU A 3 -9.35 25.21 10.65
C LEU A 3 -8.02 24.54 11.00
N ARG A 4 -7.00 25.32 11.37
CA ARG A 4 -5.69 24.79 11.81
C ARG A 4 -5.78 23.95 13.08
N PHE A 5 -6.71 24.29 13.97
CA PHE A 5 -6.95 23.50 15.17
C PHE A 5 -7.48 22.09 14.82
N PHE A 6 -8.46 21.98 13.89
CA PHE A 6 -8.96 20.68 13.44
C PHE A 6 -7.91 19.87 12.66
N GLU A 7 -7.07 20.51 11.86
CA GLU A 7 -5.94 19.87 11.19
C GLU A 7 -4.95 19.28 12.21
N LEU A 8 -4.61 20.05 13.26
CA LEU A 8 -3.73 19.58 14.33
C LEU A 8 -4.34 18.39 15.09
N LEU A 9 -5.62 18.45 15.44
CA LEU A 9 -6.33 17.34 16.08
C LEU A 9 -6.31 16.09 15.20
N ALA A 10 -6.53 16.23 13.90
CA ALA A 10 -6.48 15.09 12.97
C ALA A 10 -5.07 14.49 12.93
N VAL A 11 -4.01 15.30 12.85
CA VAL A 11 -2.62 14.81 12.87
C VAL A 11 -2.33 14.06 14.17
N ILE A 12 -2.71 14.61 15.32
CA ILE A 12 -2.51 13.95 16.62
C ILE A 12 -3.27 12.62 16.66
N SER A 13 -4.55 12.61 16.25
CA SER A 13 -5.37 11.39 16.25
C SER A 13 -4.79 10.31 15.35
N PHE A 14 -4.36 10.65 14.14
CA PHE A 14 -3.71 9.71 13.23
C PHE A 14 -2.35 9.22 13.76
N SER A 15 -1.58 10.08 14.44
CA SER A 15 -0.31 9.68 15.05
C SER A 15 -0.53 8.68 16.18
N ILE A 16 -1.51 8.92 17.05
CA ILE A 16 -1.87 8.00 18.14
C ILE A 16 -2.36 6.66 17.56
N LEU A 17 -3.26 6.70 16.56
CA LEU A 17 -3.76 5.49 15.91
C LEU A 17 -2.63 4.72 15.23
N GLY A 18 -1.74 5.40 14.50
CA GLY A 18 -0.59 4.79 13.87
C GLY A 18 0.34 4.13 14.88
N GLY A 19 0.65 4.81 15.99
CA GLY A 19 1.42 4.25 17.09
C GLY A 19 0.78 3.03 17.73
N ALA A 20 -0.54 3.05 17.94
CA ALA A 20 -1.29 1.91 18.46
C ALA A 20 -1.22 0.70 17.51
N LEU A 21 -1.40 0.90 16.21
CA LEU A 21 -1.29 -0.15 15.20
C LEU A 21 0.13 -0.74 15.16
N TRP A 22 1.16 0.09 15.27
CA TRP A 22 2.55 -0.37 15.34
C TRP A 22 2.82 -1.20 16.59
N GLY A 23 2.28 -0.78 17.75
CA GLY A 23 2.38 -1.51 19.01
C GLY A 23 1.67 -2.87 18.95
N ILE A 24 0.45 -2.93 18.40
CA ILE A 24 -0.28 -4.19 18.21
C ILE A 24 0.51 -5.14 17.32
N ALA A 25 1.05 -4.66 16.21
CA ALA A 25 1.86 -5.47 15.30
C ALA A 25 3.20 -5.92 15.90
N ALA A 26 3.73 -5.19 16.90
CA ALA A 26 4.96 -5.57 17.61
C ALA A 26 4.76 -6.71 18.62
N PHE A 27 3.51 -6.99 19.03
CA PHE A 27 3.22 -7.99 20.05
C PHE A 27 3.88 -9.37 19.81
N PRO A 28 3.77 -10.01 18.61
CA PRO A 28 4.41 -11.29 18.35
C PRO A 28 5.94 -11.23 18.47
N SER A 29 6.54 -10.12 18.08
CA SER A 29 7.99 -9.90 18.15
C SER A 29 8.47 -9.76 19.59
N ILE A 30 7.74 -8.98 20.39
CA ILE A 30 8.04 -8.79 21.82
C ILE A 30 7.85 -10.11 22.56
N PHE A 31 6.79 -10.86 22.24
CA PHE A 31 6.55 -12.18 22.81
C PHE A 31 7.70 -13.15 22.50
N LEU A 32 8.20 -13.18 21.27
CA LEU A 32 9.36 -13.97 20.88
C LEU A 32 10.59 -13.62 21.74
N VAL A 33 10.95 -12.34 21.79
CA VAL A 33 12.10 -11.87 22.57
C VAL A 33 11.97 -12.27 24.04
N ASN A 34 10.80 -12.04 24.63
CA ASN A 34 10.53 -12.41 26.04
C ASN A 34 10.67 -13.91 26.29
N THR A 35 10.19 -14.75 25.36
CA THR A 35 10.27 -16.21 25.47
C THR A 35 11.72 -16.71 25.48
N PHE A 36 12.58 -16.12 24.66
CA PHE A 36 13.99 -16.53 24.56
C PHE A 36 14.92 -15.77 25.50
N TRP A 37 14.42 -14.78 26.24
CA TRP A 37 15.22 -13.95 27.14
C TRP A 37 16.00 -14.75 28.19
N PRO A 38 15.43 -15.76 28.91
CA PRO A 38 16.17 -16.55 29.87
C PRO A 38 17.32 -17.34 29.22
N LEU A 39 17.12 -17.87 28.01
CA LEU A 39 18.15 -18.59 27.27
C LEU A 39 19.31 -17.68 26.88
N ILE A 40 19.00 -16.44 26.45
CA ILE A 40 20.02 -15.44 26.10
C ILE A 40 20.86 -15.09 27.31
N MET A 41 20.23 -14.84 28.46
CA MET A 41 20.92 -14.42 29.69
C MET A 41 21.76 -15.54 30.31
N ALA A 42 21.50 -16.80 30.01
CA ALA A 42 22.24 -17.94 30.47
C ALA A 42 23.58 -18.18 29.74
N GLN A 43 23.85 -17.43 28.65
CA GLN A 43 25.05 -17.64 27.83
C GLN A 43 26.24 -16.81 28.29
N SER A 44 27.45 -17.20 27.85
CA SER A 44 28.65 -16.35 27.96
C SER A 44 28.50 -15.07 27.16
N ASN A 45 29.21 -14.00 27.51
CA ASN A 45 29.05 -12.68 26.90
C ASN A 45 29.05 -12.68 25.37
N LEU A 46 29.95 -13.41 24.70
CA LEU A 46 30.01 -13.48 23.24
C LEU A 46 28.79 -14.19 22.65
N LEU A 47 28.41 -15.33 23.23
CA LEU A 47 27.22 -16.07 22.76
C LEU A 47 25.94 -15.30 23.05
N MET A 48 25.85 -14.62 24.19
CA MET A 48 24.71 -13.75 24.52
C MET A 48 24.51 -12.68 23.45
N ILE A 49 25.59 -11.99 23.05
CA ILE A 49 25.51 -10.97 21.98
C ILE A 49 25.05 -11.59 20.67
N LEU A 50 25.58 -12.78 20.31
CA LEU A 50 25.19 -13.48 19.08
C LEU A 50 23.70 -13.87 19.09
N TYR A 51 23.22 -14.53 20.15
CA TYR A 51 21.81 -14.92 20.30
C TYR A 51 20.90 -13.71 20.29
N LEU A 52 21.24 -12.65 21.01
CA LEU A 52 20.46 -11.41 21.04
C LEU A 52 20.36 -10.79 19.64
N SER A 53 21.47 -10.71 18.90
CA SER A 53 21.49 -10.14 17.55
C SER A 53 20.60 -10.93 16.60
N VAL A 54 20.64 -12.27 16.63
CA VAL A 54 19.81 -13.13 15.78
C VAL A 54 18.32 -12.96 16.14
N ILE A 55 17.99 -13.02 17.44
CA ILE A 55 16.60 -12.91 17.91
C ILE A 55 16.02 -11.55 17.58
N LEU A 56 16.77 -10.46 17.75
CA LEU A 56 16.30 -9.12 17.37
C LEU A 56 16.09 -8.98 15.85
N GLY A 57 16.97 -9.57 15.04
CA GLY A 57 16.80 -9.61 13.59
C GLY A 57 15.51 -10.34 13.17
N VAL A 58 15.27 -11.54 13.76
CA VAL A 58 14.03 -12.30 13.52
C VAL A 58 12.80 -11.55 14.03
N ALA A 59 12.88 -10.96 15.22
CA ALA A 59 11.80 -10.17 15.80
C ALA A 59 11.41 -8.97 14.91
N LEU A 60 12.40 -8.28 14.32
CA LEU A 60 12.16 -7.21 13.36
C LEU A 60 11.39 -7.71 12.13
N MET A 61 11.78 -8.85 11.58
CA MET A 61 11.06 -9.43 10.42
C MET A 61 9.63 -9.84 10.77
N ILE A 62 9.43 -10.44 11.94
CA ILE A 62 8.09 -10.79 12.44
C ILE A 62 7.24 -9.54 12.60
N TRP A 63 7.79 -8.46 13.15
CA TRP A 63 7.07 -7.20 13.28
C TRP A 63 6.63 -6.63 11.93
N ILE A 64 7.53 -6.58 10.95
CA ILE A 64 7.24 -6.11 9.59
C ILE A 64 6.11 -6.93 8.96
N ILE A 65 6.21 -8.26 9.03
CA ILE A 65 5.18 -9.18 8.50
C ILE A 65 3.84 -8.96 9.20
N SER A 66 3.85 -8.92 10.53
CA SER A 66 2.66 -8.70 11.36
C SER A 66 1.98 -7.38 11.04
N PHE A 67 2.76 -6.32 10.77
CA PHE A 67 2.21 -5.03 10.43
C PHE A 67 1.55 -5.02 9.04
N VAL A 68 2.19 -5.62 8.03
CA VAL A 68 1.62 -5.77 6.69
C VAL A 68 0.32 -6.58 6.74
N LEU A 69 0.31 -7.66 7.50
CA LEU A 69 -0.89 -8.48 7.71
C LEU A 69 -2.00 -7.71 8.45
N LEU A 70 -1.66 -6.97 9.51
CA LEU A 70 -2.62 -6.15 10.25
C LEU A 70 -3.31 -5.13 9.36
N VAL A 71 -2.54 -4.38 8.56
CA VAL A 71 -3.10 -3.41 7.60
C VAL A 71 -3.97 -4.12 6.55
N ALA A 72 -3.54 -5.27 6.03
CA ALA A 72 -4.32 -6.05 5.08
C ALA A 72 -5.64 -6.55 5.70
N ILE A 73 -5.62 -7.05 6.93
CA ILE A 73 -6.81 -7.50 7.67
C ILE A 73 -7.79 -6.34 7.90
N ILE A 74 -7.29 -5.17 8.33
CA ILE A 74 -8.12 -3.98 8.51
C ILE A 74 -8.79 -3.59 7.20
N GLY A 75 -8.04 -3.54 6.10
CA GLY A 75 -8.58 -3.20 4.78
C GLY A 75 -9.60 -4.21 4.27
N PHE A 76 -9.42 -5.50 4.58
CA PHE A 76 -10.35 -6.56 4.22
C PHE A 76 -11.64 -6.54 5.05
N VAL A 77 -11.52 -6.36 6.37
CA VAL A 77 -12.67 -6.36 7.30
C VAL A 77 -13.50 -5.06 7.17
N PHE A 78 -12.83 -3.94 6.94
CA PHE A 78 -13.46 -2.62 6.78
C PHE A 78 -13.24 -2.06 5.37
N PRO A 79 -13.89 -2.63 4.32
CA PRO A 79 -13.66 -2.24 2.95
C PRO A 79 -14.26 -0.86 2.67
N LEU A 80 -13.48 0.20 2.85
CA LEU A 80 -13.86 1.58 2.50
C LEU A 80 -13.72 1.77 0.99
N LYS A 81 -14.69 1.26 0.22
CA LYS A 81 -14.66 1.35 -1.24
C LYS A 81 -14.92 2.78 -1.72
N LEU A 82 -14.09 3.24 -2.62
CA LEU A 82 -14.30 4.45 -3.42
C LEU A 82 -15.03 4.08 -4.70
N SER A 83 -15.84 5.01 -5.21
CA SER A 83 -16.50 4.92 -6.52
C SER A 83 -16.11 6.11 -7.38
N LYS A 84 -16.34 6.01 -8.69
CA LYS A 84 -16.16 7.15 -9.60
C LYS A 84 -17.00 8.33 -9.12
N ALA A 85 -16.34 9.45 -8.82
CA ALA A 85 -17.00 10.65 -8.32
C ALA A 85 -16.14 11.89 -8.58
N ARG A 86 -16.79 13.04 -8.62
CA ARG A 86 -16.17 14.35 -8.50
C ARG A 86 -16.86 15.08 -7.36
N VAL A 87 -16.13 15.37 -6.31
CA VAL A 87 -16.70 15.81 -5.03
C VAL A 87 -15.83 16.88 -4.37
N PRO A 88 -16.42 17.79 -3.57
CA PRO A 88 -15.67 18.75 -2.79
C PRO A 88 -14.69 18.05 -1.82
N TYR A 89 -13.62 18.76 -1.43
CA TYR A 89 -12.69 18.25 -0.41
C TYR A 89 -13.35 17.88 0.91
N ARG A 90 -14.41 18.58 1.28
CA ARG A 90 -15.21 18.29 2.50
C ARG A 90 -16.42 17.43 2.15
N SER A 91 -16.16 16.13 1.92
CA SER A 91 -17.22 15.17 1.56
C SER A 91 -16.91 13.80 2.15
N ILE A 92 -17.95 12.97 2.29
CA ILE A 92 -17.80 11.58 2.78
C ILE A 92 -16.81 10.77 1.92
N PRO A 93 -16.85 10.80 0.57
CA PRO A 93 -15.86 10.10 -0.25
C PRO A 93 -14.42 10.55 0.03
N THR A 94 -14.19 11.85 0.22
CA THR A 94 -12.86 12.39 0.54
C THR A 94 -12.39 11.92 1.92
N THR A 95 -13.28 11.89 2.92
CA THR A 95 -12.96 11.36 4.26
C THR A 95 -12.58 9.87 4.19
N LYS A 96 -13.35 9.07 3.44
CA LYS A 96 -12.99 7.65 3.20
C LYS A 96 -11.62 7.52 2.55
N TRP A 97 -11.34 8.33 1.55
CA TRP A 97 -10.04 8.38 0.87
C TRP A 97 -8.90 8.69 1.84
N VAL A 98 -9.05 9.68 2.73
CA VAL A 98 -8.04 10.02 3.74
C VAL A 98 -7.73 8.82 4.64
N ILE A 99 -8.75 8.11 5.12
CA ILE A 99 -8.59 6.94 6.00
C ILE A 99 -7.85 5.81 5.28
N ILE A 100 -8.26 5.47 4.05
CA ILE A 100 -7.60 4.43 3.24
C ILE A 100 -6.15 4.80 2.95
N SER A 101 -5.92 6.06 2.55
CA SER A 101 -4.57 6.56 2.26
C SER A 101 -3.67 6.53 3.49
N PHE A 102 -4.20 6.89 4.66
CA PHE A 102 -3.46 6.79 5.91
C PHE A 102 -3.01 5.36 6.21
N LEU A 103 -3.93 4.39 6.14
CA LEU A 103 -3.60 2.97 6.34
C LEU A 103 -2.56 2.49 5.34
N HIS A 104 -2.69 2.88 4.07
CA HIS A 104 -1.73 2.51 3.04
C HIS A 104 -0.35 3.15 3.28
N VAL A 105 -0.29 4.43 3.64
CA VAL A 105 0.97 5.13 3.96
C VAL A 105 1.72 4.43 5.09
N LEU A 106 1.02 3.98 6.13
CA LEU A 106 1.62 3.24 7.22
C LEU A 106 2.22 1.91 6.74
N GLY A 107 1.51 1.17 5.87
CA GLY A 107 1.93 -0.16 5.41
C GLY A 107 2.90 -0.16 4.24
N MET A 108 2.90 0.89 3.40
CA MET A 108 3.60 0.88 2.10
C MET A 108 5.12 0.69 2.24
N LYS A 109 5.75 1.24 3.28
CA LYS A 109 7.19 1.10 3.50
C LYS A 109 7.60 -0.32 3.86
N PHE A 110 6.75 -1.02 4.57
CA PHE A 110 7.00 -2.41 4.97
C PHE A 110 6.68 -3.38 3.83
N VAL A 111 5.58 -3.17 3.11
CA VAL A 111 5.22 -4.05 1.99
C VAL A 111 6.18 -3.93 0.81
N GLU A 112 6.91 -2.83 0.68
CA GLU A 112 7.99 -2.67 -0.32
C GLU A 112 9.09 -3.74 -0.20
N TRP A 113 9.33 -4.32 0.97
CA TRP A 113 10.32 -5.38 1.19
C TRP A 113 9.93 -6.71 0.52
N PHE A 114 8.66 -6.85 0.16
CA PHE A 114 8.12 -8.07 -0.47
C PHE A 114 7.92 -7.95 -1.98
N GLN A 115 8.54 -6.96 -2.63
CA GLN A 115 8.51 -6.81 -4.09
C GLN A 115 9.42 -7.84 -4.77
N PRO A 116 9.01 -8.41 -5.89
CA PRO A 116 7.69 -8.47 -6.54
C PRO A 116 6.94 -9.79 -6.21
N THR A 117 6.71 -10.09 -4.97
CA THR A 117 6.14 -11.37 -4.53
C THR A 117 4.59 -11.39 -4.52
N VAL A 118 4.05 -12.57 -4.28
CA VAL A 118 2.61 -12.76 -4.07
C VAL A 118 2.05 -11.95 -2.89
N VAL A 119 2.90 -11.62 -1.90
CA VAL A 119 2.53 -10.81 -0.74
C VAL A 119 2.00 -9.44 -1.16
N MET A 120 2.65 -8.78 -2.14
CA MET A 120 2.16 -7.54 -2.73
C MET A 120 0.75 -7.66 -3.27
N ASN A 121 0.49 -8.73 -4.04
CA ASN A 121 -0.83 -8.95 -4.64
C ASN A 121 -1.90 -9.21 -3.58
N ILE A 122 -1.58 -9.97 -2.53
CA ILE A 122 -2.48 -10.23 -1.40
C ILE A 122 -2.80 -8.92 -0.67
N TYR A 123 -1.78 -8.14 -0.36
CA TYR A 123 -1.92 -6.84 0.30
C TYR A 123 -2.85 -5.90 -0.47
N PHE A 124 -2.59 -5.68 -1.76
CA PHE A 124 -3.42 -4.78 -2.57
C PHE A 124 -4.85 -5.32 -2.77
N LYS A 125 -5.03 -6.64 -2.90
CA LYS A 125 -6.37 -7.25 -2.95
C LYS A 125 -7.14 -7.06 -1.65
N ALA A 126 -6.49 -7.23 -0.51
CA ALA A 126 -7.10 -6.99 0.80
C ALA A 126 -7.57 -5.54 0.95
N LEU A 127 -6.82 -4.59 0.40
CA LEU A 127 -7.20 -3.17 0.34
C LEU A 127 -8.22 -2.84 -0.77
N GLY A 128 -8.68 -3.83 -1.54
CA GLY A 128 -9.79 -3.69 -2.48
C GLY A 128 -9.43 -3.66 -3.96
N ALA A 129 -8.15 -3.82 -4.35
CA ALA A 129 -7.76 -3.88 -5.76
C ALA A 129 -8.20 -5.18 -6.43
N ASN A 130 -8.60 -5.11 -7.69
CA ASN A 130 -8.86 -6.27 -8.52
C ASN A 130 -7.58 -6.65 -9.30
N ILE A 131 -6.85 -7.65 -8.82
CA ILE A 131 -5.58 -8.10 -9.41
C ILE A 131 -5.73 -9.57 -9.84
N GLU A 132 -5.55 -9.83 -11.13
CA GLU A 132 -5.64 -11.18 -11.68
C GLU A 132 -4.36 -12.01 -11.40
N LYS A 133 -4.39 -13.30 -11.78
CA LYS A 133 -3.27 -14.22 -11.57
C LYS A 133 -2.03 -13.83 -12.38
N GLY A 134 -0.83 -14.07 -11.82
CA GLY A 134 0.43 -13.85 -12.51
C GLY A 134 0.87 -12.40 -12.66
N VAL A 135 0.17 -11.45 -12.04
CA VAL A 135 0.58 -10.05 -12.00
C VAL A 135 1.82 -9.91 -11.11
N ARG A 136 2.80 -9.15 -11.58
CA ARG A 136 4.03 -8.82 -10.84
C ARG A 136 4.10 -7.32 -10.57
N ILE A 137 4.11 -6.95 -9.29
CA ILE A 137 4.08 -5.54 -8.87
C ILE A 137 5.39 -5.19 -8.17
N ASN A 138 6.19 -4.30 -8.79
CA ASN A 138 7.47 -3.81 -8.26
C ASN A 138 7.37 -2.41 -7.65
N THR A 139 6.21 -2.04 -7.11
CA THR A 139 6.00 -0.74 -6.50
C THR A 139 4.91 -0.81 -5.42
N ALA A 140 5.09 -0.08 -4.33
CA ALA A 140 4.01 0.14 -3.37
C ALA A 140 3.18 1.40 -3.68
N ARG A 141 3.50 2.15 -4.73
CA ARG A 141 2.87 3.43 -5.09
C ARG A 141 1.60 3.25 -5.91
N ILE A 142 0.74 2.31 -5.48
CA ILE A 142 -0.59 2.11 -6.05
C ILE A 142 -1.60 2.65 -5.04
N TRP A 143 -2.39 3.62 -5.44
CA TRP A 143 -3.33 4.33 -4.58
C TRP A 143 -4.77 3.99 -4.97
N ASP A 144 -5.70 4.15 -4.02
CA ASP A 144 -7.13 3.98 -4.26
C ASP A 144 -7.49 2.58 -4.79
N MET A 145 -7.01 1.57 -4.11
CA MET A 145 -7.00 0.18 -4.54
C MET A 145 -8.36 -0.29 -5.08
N SER A 146 -9.47 0.13 -4.48
CA SER A 146 -10.82 -0.23 -4.94
C SER A 146 -11.18 0.30 -6.33
N LEU A 147 -10.40 1.26 -6.86
CA LEU A 147 -10.54 1.79 -8.22
C LEU A 147 -9.55 1.15 -9.22
N ILE A 148 -8.69 0.24 -8.78
CA ILE A 148 -7.62 -0.32 -9.60
C ILE A 148 -7.93 -1.74 -10.02
N THR A 149 -7.85 -1.99 -11.33
CA THR A 149 -7.94 -3.32 -11.94
C THR A 149 -6.68 -3.59 -12.75
N ILE A 150 -6.06 -4.76 -12.53
CA ILE A 150 -4.84 -5.19 -13.25
C ILE A 150 -5.06 -6.61 -13.77
N GLY A 151 -5.01 -6.77 -15.09
CA GLY A 151 -5.25 -8.01 -15.80
C GLY A 151 -4.08 -9.00 -15.70
N LYS A 152 -4.40 -10.26 -16.00
CA LYS A 152 -3.54 -11.42 -15.89
C LYS A 152 -2.18 -11.23 -16.55
N GLY A 153 -1.10 -11.57 -15.83
CA GLY A 153 0.26 -11.61 -16.37
C GLY A 153 0.89 -10.24 -16.63
N THR A 154 0.25 -9.15 -16.19
CA THR A 154 0.77 -7.80 -16.33
C THR A 154 1.92 -7.56 -15.35
N VAL A 155 2.92 -6.81 -15.79
CA VAL A 155 4.09 -6.40 -15.00
C VAL A 155 4.04 -4.90 -14.75
N ILE A 156 4.10 -4.51 -13.48
CA ILE A 156 4.22 -3.12 -13.04
C ILE A 156 5.67 -2.88 -12.63
N GLY A 157 6.34 -1.99 -13.33
CA GLY A 157 7.75 -1.64 -13.13
C GLY A 157 8.02 -0.90 -11.82
N GLY A 158 9.28 -0.93 -11.40
CA GLY A 158 9.72 -0.30 -10.16
C GLY A 158 9.40 1.19 -10.10
N ARG A 159 8.92 1.67 -8.95
CA ARG A 159 8.54 3.06 -8.71
C ARG A 159 7.42 3.60 -9.62
N ALA A 160 6.75 2.77 -10.40
CA ALA A 160 5.56 3.21 -11.13
C ALA A 160 4.49 3.71 -10.16
N VAL A 161 3.76 4.74 -10.55
CA VAL A 161 2.70 5.36 -9.72
C VAL A 161 1.37 5.13 -10.42
N ILE A 162 0.41 4.55 -9.71
CA ILE A 162 -0.95 4.34 -10.24
C ILE A 162 -1.91 5.04 -9.29
N LEU A 163 -2.67 5.99 -9.81
CA LEU A 163 -3.56 6.86 -9.04
C LEU A 163 -5.00 6.67 -9.51
N GLY A 164 -5.90 6.39 -8.58
CA GLY A 164 -7.34 6.44 -8.81
C GLY A 164 -7.96 7.80 -8.45
N HIS A 165 -7.17 8.75 -7.92
CA HIS A 165 -7.63 10.09 -7.54
C HIS A 165 -6.75 11.20 -8.11
N LEU A 166 -7.33 12.39 -8.19
CA LEU A 166 -6.63 13.63 -8.49
C LEU A 166 -7.33 14.80 -7.78
N ALA A 167 -6.53 15.70 -7.18
CA ALA A 167 -7.02 16.96 -6.63
C ALA A 167 -7.03 18.03 -7.74
N GLU A 168 -8.18 18.60 -8.03
CA GLU A 168 -8.34 19.54 -9.14
C GLU A 168 -9.39 20.60 -8.83
N LYS A 169 -9.02 21.86 -8.93
CA LYS A 169 -9.94 23.02 -8.80
C LYS A 169 -10.82 22.99 -7.53
N GLY A 170 -10.26 22.61 -6.40
CA GLY A 170 -10.98 22.54 -5.11
C GLY A 170 -11.81 21.28 -4.90
N GLU A 171 -11.72 20.31 -5.81
CA GLU A 171 -12.44 19.04 -5.75
C GLU A 171 -11.50 17.85 -5.82
N MET A 172 -11.97 16.72 -5.29
CA MET A 172 -11.36 15.40 -5.51
C MET A 172 -12.07 14.69 -6.65
N VAL A 173 -11.28 14.25 -7.62
CA VAL A 173 -11.75 13.45 -8.74
C VAL A 173 -11.30 12.02 -8.52
N PHE A 174 -12.25 11.10 -8.37
CA PHE A 174 -12.02 9.67 -8.28
C PHE A 174 -12.43 8.99 -9.58
N ALA A 175 -11.54 8.24 -10.22
CA ALA A 175 -11.86 7.52 -11.44
C ALA A 175 -11.10 6.19 -11.54
N PRO A 176 -11.78 5.08 -11.96
CA PRO A 176 -11.17 3.78 -12.07
C PRO A 176 -10.03 3.76 -13.09
N VAL A 177 -8.94 3.07 -12.74
CA VAL A 177 -7.85 2.73 -13.64
C VAL A 177 -7.95 1.25 -14.00
N LYS A 178 -7.98 0.95 -15.29
CA LYS A 178 -8.05 -0.41 -15.83
C LYS A 178 -6.81 -0.71 -16.65
N ILE A 179 -6.03 -1.67 -16.23
CA ILE A 179 -4.84 -2.17 -16.96
C ILE A 179 -5.17 -3.57 -17.43
N GLY A 180 -5.05 -3.79 -18.73
CA GLY A 180 -5.32 -5.06 -19.38
C GLY A 180 -4.37 -6.18 -19.02
N LYS A 181 -4.48 -7.29 -19.76
CA LYS A 181 -3.66 -8.49 -19.58
C LYS A 181 -2.33 -8.35 -20.30
N LYS A 182 -1.27 -9.01 -19.76
CA LYS A 182 0.07 -9.08 -20.37
C LYS A 182 0.66 -7.70 -20.72
N CYS A 183 0.23 -6.65 -20.01
CA CYS A 183 0.81 -5.32 -20.18
C CYS A 183 2.16 -5.20 -19.49
N LEU A 184 2.99 -4.30 -19.99
CA LEU A 184 4.23 -3.87 -19.33
C LEU A 184 4.12 -2.37 -18.99
N ILE A 185 4.07 -2.05 -17.72
CA ILE A 185 4.14 -0.67 -17.25
C ILE A 185 5.58 -0.40 -16.84
N GLY A 186 6.25 0.48 -17.56
CA GLY A 186 7.66 0.81 -17.36
C GLY A 186 7.96 1.43 -16.01
N ALA A 187 9.20 1.33 -15.58
CA ALA A 187 9.66 1.88 -14.30
C ALA A 187 9.39 3.39 -14.21
N SER A 188 8.93 3.86 -13.07
CA SER A 188 8.61 5.26 -12.81
C SER A 188 7.54 5.86 -13.75
N ALA A 189 6.80 5.04 -14.50
CA ALA A 189 5.64 5.53 -15.25
C ALA A 189 4.54 5.98 -14.29
N GLN A 190 3.77 6.99 -14.68
CA GLN A 190 2.64 7.50 -13.91
C GLN A 190 1.34 7.28 -14.68
N ILE A 191 0.41 6.57 -14.06
CA ILE A 191 -0.91 6.30 -14.60
C ILE A 191 -1.93 7.09 -13.77
N ASN A 192 -2.56 8.07 -14.40
CA ASN A 192 -3.52 8.95 -13.72
C ASN A 192 -4.96 8.39 -13.77
N PRO A 193 -5.89 8.96 -12.98
CA PRO A 193 -7.26 8.48 -12.86
C PRO A 193 -8.00 8.37 -14.20
N GLY A 194 -8.80 7.33 -14.32
CA GLY A 194 -9.65 7.10 -15.47
C GLY A 194 -8.94 6.49 -16.69
N CYS A 195 -7.63 6.21 -16.60
CA CYS A 195 -6.91 5.57 -17.69
C CYS A 195 -7.38 4.15 -17.93
N THR A 196 -7.48 3.78 -19.21
CA THR A 196 -7.73 2.40 -19.65
C THR A 196 -6.60 1.98 -20.57
N ILE A 197 -5.92 0.90 -20.23
CA ILE A 197 -4.78 0.35 -20.97
C ILE A 197 -5.21 -1.01 -21.50
N GLY A 198 -5.19 -1.16 -22.82
CA GLY A 198 -5.59 -2.40 -23.51
C GLY A 198 -4.59 -3.54 -23.29
N ASP A 199 -5.02 -4.76 -23.58
CA ASP A 199 -4.20 -5.96 -23.44
C ASP A 199 -2.92 -5.86 -24.28
N GLY A 200 -1.81 -6.38 -23.78
CA GLY A 200 -0.50 -6.40 -24.45
C GLY A 200 0.21 -5.05 -24.51
N ALA A 201 -0.38 -3.96 -24.07
CA ALA A 201 0.21 -2.64 -24.21
C ALA A 201 1.51 -2.48 -23.38
N VAL A 202 2.45 -1.73 -23.97
CA VAL A 202 3.71 -1.37 -23.32
C VAL A 202 3.74 0.13 -23.07
N ILE A 203 3.81 0.50 -21.80
CA ILE A 203 3.99 1.89 -21.37
C ILE A 203 5.47 2.11 -21.06
N ALA A 204 6.10 3.04 -21.75
CA ALA A 204 7.51 3.32 -21.57
C ALA A 204 7.84 3.77 -20.13
N SER A 205 9.09 3.52 -19.72
CA SER A 205 9.58 4.03 -18.43
C SER A 205 9.50 5.56 -18.40
N ARG A 206 9.09 6.09 -17.23
CA ARG A 206 8.88 7.53 -16.99
C ARG A 206 7.77 8.18 -17.84
N ALA A 207 6.99 7.41 -18.60
CA ALA A 207 5.85 7.95 -19.31
C ALA A 207 4.77 8.41 -18.32
N VAL A 208 4.06 9.50 -18.65
CA VAL A 208 2.95 10.01 -17.87
C VAL A 208 1.67 9.94 -18.73
N LEU A 209 0.76 9.05 -18.36
CA LEU A 209 -0.57 9.01 -18.96
C LEU A 209 -1.47 10.03 -18.24
N LYS A 210 -1.99 11.00 -19.00
CA LYS A 210 -2.94 11.98 -18.47
C LYS A 210 -4.24 11.28 -18.05
N LYS A 211 -5.03 11.93 -17.19
CA LYS A 211 -6.35 11.40 -16.81
C LYS A 211 -7.20 11.05 -18.02
N TYR A 212 -7.95 9.93 -17.93
CA TYR A 212 -8.83 9.41 -18.99
C TYR A 212 -8.13 9.05 -20.30
N THR A 213 -6.80 8.86 -20.30
CA THR A 213 -6.09 8.34 -21.48
C THR A 213 -6.56 6.91 -21.76
N HIS A 214 -6.86 6.65 -23.04
CA HIS A 214 -7.11 5.31 -23.55
C HIS A 214 -5.91 4.86 -24.39
N VAL A 215 -5.29 3.74 -23.99
CA VAL A 215 -4.24 3.06 -24.77
C VAL A 215 -4.87 1.82 -25.40
N PRO A 216 -4.85 1.67 -26.74
CA PRO A 216 -5.46 0.54 -27.40
C PRO A 216 -4.74 -0.79 -27.08
N VAL A 217 -5.38 -1.90 -27.46
CA VAL A 217 -4.77 -3.23 -27.43
C VAL A 217 -3.55 -3.25 -28.34
N SER A 218 -2.46 -3.83 -27.89
CA SER A 218 -1.27 -4.09 -28.69
C SER A 218 -1.18 -5.61 -28.97
N TYR A 219 -1.04 -5.97 -30.24
CA TYR A 219 -0.93 -7.35 -30.71
C TYR A 219 0.54 -7.76 -30.80
#